data_1fdbecc0f8db9fed4f7981c9da78db3e
#
_entry.id   1fdbecc0f8db9fed4f7981c9da78db3e
#
_cell.length_a   1.000
_cell.length_b   1.000
_cell.length_c   1.000
_cell.angle_alpha   90.00
_cell.angle_beta   90.00
_cell.angle_gamma   90.00
#
_symmetry.space_group_name_H-M   'P 1'
#
loop_
_entity.id
_entity.type
_entity.pdbx_description
1 polymer ?
#
loop_
_entity_poly.entity_id
_entity_poly.type
_entity_poly.pdbx_seq_one_letter_code
_entity_poly.pdbx_strand_id
1 'polypeptide(L)'
;MAYSNTNEHLYDDIALWEQTDGRELFLEMPLEEKQAPRILDFGYGFGEQLFALSNAYPDGKIFGIDANPVCQKEVGRKIETRNLHKITLINRQVDDLSDFEDNSMDLVLLYDVLHAGTGKYKLYEETRRILKPGGCLSVLPVHLGNWRDRQGKKKTYSRKQVMEEIQEYGFSYVGTCSQKGVHWEKCHTLYYIHKGTITFDILEKVDVMNFLKN
;
A
#
# COMPACT_ATOMS: atom_id res chain seq x y z
N MET A 1 12.39 -18.10 10.40
CA MET A 1 12.05 -19.01 9.27
C MET A 1 12.55 -18.36 7.98
N ALA A 2 12.97 -19.15 7.00
CA ALA A 2 13.43 -18.62 5.72
C ALA A 2 12.32 -18.76 4.68
N TYR A 3 12.19 -17.78 3.80
CA TYR A 3 11.27 -17.85 2.67
C TYR A 3 11.79 -18.84 1.62
N SER A 4 10.90 -19.57 0.99
CA SER A 4 11.25 -20.51 -0.07
C SER A 4 11.47 -19.81 -1.42
N ASN A 5 10.81 -18.68 -1.62
CA ASN A 5 10.82 -17.89 -2.86
C ASN A 5 10.51 -18.70 -4.11
N THR A 6 9.63 -19.69 -3.99
CA THR A 6 9.18 -20.51 -5.11
C THR A 6 7.69 -20.39 -5.32
N ASN A 7 7.22 -20.51 -6.56
CA ASN A 7 5.79 -20.49 -6.86
C ASN A 7 4.99 -21.57 -6.13
N GLU A 8 5.64 -22.68 -5.78
CA GLU A 8 5.04 -23.80 -5.05
C GLU A 8 4.65 -23.42 -3.63
N HIS A 9 5.43 -22.56 -2.98
CA HIS A 9 5.22 -22.09 -1.60
C HIS A 9 4.78 -20.62 -1.50
N LEU A 10 4.34 -20.05 -2.61
CA LEU A 10 3.98 -18.63 -2.73
C LEU A 10 3.07 -18.14 -1.59
N TYR A 11 2.00 -18.87 -1.33
CA TYR A 11 1.00 -18.46 -0.32
C TYR A 11 1.52 -18.61 1.11
N ASP A 12 2.39 -19.60 1.35
CA ASP A 12 3.00 -19.81 2.66
C ASP A 12 4.03 -18.72 2.93
N ASP A 13 4.82 -18.35 1.93
CA ASP A 13 5.81 -17.27 2.03
C ASP A 13 5.14 -15.91 2.26
N ILE A 14 4.02 -15.62 1.57
CA ILE A 14 3.24 -14.40 1.80
C ILE A 14 2.66 -14.40 3.22
N ALA A 15 2.05 -15.50 3.66
CA ALA A 15 1.48 -15.59 5.00
C ALA A 15 2.54 -15.44 6.10
N LEU A 16 3.75 -15.94 5.87
CA LEU A 16 4.88 -15.74 6.77
C LEU A 16 5.29 -14.25 6.79
N TRP A 17 5.40 -13.62 5.62
CA TRP A 17 5.75 -12.20 5.52
C TRP A 17 4.71 -11.31 6.23
N GLU A 18 3.43 -11.57 6.04
CA GLU A 18 2.34 -10.84 6.71
C GLU A 18 2.48 -10.83 8.24
N GLN A 19 3.01 -11.92 8.82
CA GLN A 19 3.15 -12.12 10.25
C GLN A 19 4.51 -11.65 10.81
N THR A 20 5.50 -11.47 9.95
CA THR A 20 6.88 -11.13 10.33
C THR A 20 7.32 -9.78 9.74
N ASP A 21 8.11 -9.79 8.68
CA ASP A 21 8.72 -8.57 8.11
C ASP A 21 7.66 -7.52 7.71
N GLY A 22 6.51 -7.93 7.18
CA GLY A 22 5.41 -7.01 6.84
C GLY A 22 4.77 -6.38 8.08
N ARG A 23 4.55 -7.18 9.12
CA ARG A 23 4.07 -6.66 10.41
C ARG A 23 5.07 -5.67 11.03
N GLU A 24 6.36 -6.00 11.03
CA GLU A 24 7.41 -5.14 11.57
C GLU A 24 7.53 -3.84 10.78
N LEU A 25 7.45 -3.89 9.44
CA LEU A 25 7.42 -2.70 8.59
C LEU A 25 6.36 -1.68 9.07
N PHE A 26 5.16 -2.15 9.38
CA PHE A 26 4.08 -1.26 9.81
C PHE A 26 4.21 -0.79 11.26
N LEU A 27 4.80 -1.58 12.14
CA LEU A 27 5.08 -1.15 13.51
C LEU A 27 6.14 -0.03 13.60
N GLU A 28 7.01 0.07 12.59
CA GLU A 28 8.00 1.15 12.46
C GLU A 28 7.41 2.46 11.92
N MET A 29 6.14 2.47 11.44
CA MET A 29 5.53 3.69 10.91
C MET A 29 5.44 4.80 11.96
N PRO A 30 5.66 6.06 11.57
CA PRO A 30 5.63 7.21 12.48
C PRO A 30 4.19 7.64 12.79
N LEU A 31 3.42 6.78 13.45
CA LEU A 31 2.05 7.03 13.85
C LEU A 31 1.99 7.52 15.31
N GLU A 32 1.16 8.53 15.56
CA GLU A 32 0.81 8.95 16.92
C GLU A 32 -0.17 7.95 17.56
N GLU A 33 -1.26 7.61 16.84
CA GLU A 33 -2.21 6.57 17.26
C GLU A 33 -1.73 5.18 16.82
N LYS A 34 -1.34 4.36 17.79
CA LYS A 34 -0.83 2.99 17.53
C LYS A 34 -1.74 1.88 18.04
N GLN A 35 -2.74 2.18 18.87
CA GLN A 35 -3.62 1.15 19.40
C GLN A 35 -4.73 0.78 18.43
N ALA A 36 -5.47 1.77 17.94
CA ALA A 36 -6.60 1.58 17.04
C ALA A 36 -6.60 2.54 15.85
N PRO A 37 -5.50 2.60 15.06
CA PRO A 37 -5.40 3.54 13.96
C PRO A 37 -6.44 3.26 12.87
N ARG A 38 -6.84 4.32 12.18
CA ARG A 38 -7.63 4.23 10.95
C ARG A 38 -6.70 4.30 9.76
N ILE A 39 -6.69 3.26 8.94
CA ILE A 39 -5.69 3.06 7.89
C ILE A 39 -6.39 2.85 6.56
N LEU A 40 -5.89 3.48 5.51
CA LEU A 40 -6.29 3.24 4.14
C LEU A 40 -5.14 2.64 3.34
N ASP A 41 -5.36 1.47 2.77
CA ASP A 41 -4.51 0.86 1.75
C ASP A 41 -5.15 1.07 0.37
N PHE A 42 -4.49 1.87 -0.45
CA PHE A 42 -5.00 2.27 -1.74
C PHE A 42 -4.32 1.46 -2.86
N GLY A 43 -5.09 0.66 -3.58
CA GLY A 43 -4.58 -0.32 -4.52
C GLY A 43 -4.13 -1.59 -3.83
N TYR A 44 -4.97 -2.14 -2.93
CA TYR A 44 -4.59 -3.25 -2.06
C TYR A 44 -4.25 -4.58 -2.78
N GLY A 45 -4.53 -4.71 -4.07
CA GLY A 45 -4.20 -5.90 -4.86
C GLY A 45 -4.68 -7.20 -4.22
N PHE A 46 -3.76 -8.09 -3.85
CA PHE A 46 -4.07 -9.38 -3.22
C PHE A 46 -4.12 -9.34 -1.69
N GLY A 47 -3.95 -8.13 -1.11
CA GLY A 47 -4.20 -7.85 0.30
C GLY A 47 -3.03 -8.10 1.23
N GLU A 48 -1.81 -8.31 0.73
CA GLU A 48 -0.63 -8.58 1.56
C GLU A 48 -0.47 -7.49 2.63
N GLN A 49 -0.56 -6.22 2.22
CA GLN A 49 -0.45 -5.08 3.13
C GLN A 49 -1.61 -5.03 4.13
N LEU A 50 -2.85 -5.30 3.67
CA LEU A 50 -4.03 -5.32 4.56
C LEU A 50 -3.86 -6.34 5.69
N PHE A 51 -3.35 -7.53 5.37
CA PHE A 51 -3.18 -8.59 6.38
C PHE A 51 -1.99 -8.31 7.29
N ALA A 52 -0.89 -7.77 6.77
CA ALA A 52 0.24 -7.34 7.60
C ALA A 52 -0.15 -6.18 8.53
N LEU A 53 -0.93 -5.21 8.05
CA LEU A 53 -1.52 -4.14 8.87
C LEU A 53 -2.43 -4.69 9.97
N SER A 54 -3.27 -5.69 9.65
CA SER A 54 -4.15 -6.34 10.64
C SER A 54 -3.35 -7.06 11.73
N ASN A 55 -2.19 -7.62 11.37
CA ASN A 55 -1.27 -8.23 12.34
C ASN A 55 -0.51 -7.19 13.18
N ALA A 56 -0.18 -6.04 12.60
CA ALA A 56 0.49 -4.95 13.31
C ALA A 56 -0.45 -4.19 14.25
N TYR A 57 -1.69 -3.97 13.81
CA TYR A 57 -2.71 -3.18 14.51
C TYR A 57 -4.02 -3.96 14.67
N PRO A 58 -4.08 -4.93 15.61
CA PRO A 58 -5.25 -5.82 15.76
C PRO A 58 -6.55 -5.07 16.07
N ASP A 59 -6.45 -3.88 16.67
CA ASP A 59 -7.58 -3.01 16.98
C ASP A 59 -7.83 -1.92 15.96
N GLY A 60 -6.93 -1.77 14.96
CA GLY A 60 -7.04 -0.81 13.88
C GLY A 60 -8.24 -1.05 12.97
N LYS A 61 -8.79 0.02 12.41
CA LYS A 61 -9.81 -0.04 11.33
C LYS A 61 -9.10 0.15 10.00
N ILE A 62 -9.10 -0.90 9.18
CA ILE A 62 -8.37 -0.94 7.93
C ILE A 62 -9.37 -0.88 6.77
N PHE A 63 -9.14 0.04 5.84
CA PHE A 63 -9.90 0.19 4.62
C PHE A 63 -9.01 -0.14 3.44
N GLY A 64 -9.49 -0.94 2.50
CA GLY A 64 -8.82 -1.23 1.24
C GLY A 64 -9.64 -0.73 0.06
N ILE A 65 -9.04 0.04 -0.84
CA ILE A 65 -9.64 0.42 -2.12
C ILE A 65 -8.89 -0.27 -3.25
N ASP A 66 -9.62 -0.95 -4.14
CA ASP A 66 -9.07 -1.48 -5.39
C ASP A 66 -10.14 -1.48 -6.48
N ALA A 67 -9.72 -1.25 -7.72
CA ALA A 67 -10.61 -1.24 -8.88
C ALA A 67 -10.89 -2.64 -9.45
N ASN A 68 -10.08 -3.63 -9.08
CA ASN A 68 -10.16 -4.97 -9.64
C ASN A 68 -11.16 -5.85 -8.84
N PRO A 69 -12.31 -6.23 -9.43
CA PRO A 69 -13.30 -7.05 -8.73
C PRO A 69 -12.80 -8.46 -8.39
N VAL A 70 -11.78 -8.94 -9.09
CA VAL A 70 -11.15 -10.24 -8.78
C VAL A 70 -10.38 -10.15 -7.48
N CYS A 71 -9.61 -9.07 -7.28
CA CYS A 71 -8.92 -8.81 -6.02
C CYS A 71 -9.92 -8.69 -4.86
N GLN A 72 -11.00 -7.95 -5.05
CA GLN A 72 -12.06 -7.84 -4.04
C GLN A 72 -12.62 -9.19 -3.62
N LYS A 73 -12.96 -10.05 -4.59
CA LYS A 73 -13.52 -11.37 -4.32
C LYS A 73 -12.55 -12.26 -3.53
N GLU A 74 -11.30 -12.31 -3.95
CA GLU A 74 -10.29 -13.19 -3.33
C GLU A 74 -9.88 -12.69 -1.94
N VAL A 75 -9.66 -11.39 -1.80
CA VAL A 75 -9.32 -10.79 -0.49
C VAL A 75 -10.51 -10.89 0.46
N GLY A 76 -11.73 -10.65 -0.02
CA GLY A 76 -12.96 -10.84 0.76
C GLY A 76 -13.07 -12.26 1.34
N ARG A 77 -12.83 -13.29 0.49
CA ARG A 77 -12.81 -14.68 0.95
C ARG A 77 -11.75 -14.94 2.03
N LYS A 78 -10.54 -14.35 1.88
CA LYS A 78 -9.47 -14.47 2.90
C LYS A 78 -9.89 -13.79 4.22
N ILE A 79 -10.52 -12.62 4.16
CA ILE A 79 -11.02 -11.88 5.32
C ILE A 79 -12.05 -12.73 6.09
N GLU A 80 -13.03 -13.30 5.38
CA GLU A 80 -14.04 -14.18 5.97
C GLU A 80 -13.40 -15.42 6.60
N THR A 81 -12.53 -16.12 5.88
CA THR A 81 -11.85 -17.33 6.36
C THR A 81 -10.99 -17.07 7.59
N ARG A 82 -10.34 -15.90 7.68
CA ARG A 82 -9.48 -15.51 8.79
C ARG A 82 -10.22 -14.75 9.91
N ASN A 83 -11.52 -14.50 9.73
CA ASN A 83 -12.38 -13.79 10.70
C ASN A 83 -11.90 -12.35 11.01
N LEU A 84 -11.46 -11.62 9.98
CA LEU A 84 -10.84 -10.29 10.10
C LEU A 84 -11.87 -9.16 9.90
N HIS A 85 -12.80 -8.99 10.86
CA HIS A 85 -13.95 -8.07 10.75
C HIS A 85 -13.60 -6.57 10.75
N LYS A 86 -12.35 -6.18 11.01
CA LYS A 86 -11.92 -4.78 11.04
C LYS A 86 -11.37 -4.29 9.68
N ILE A 87 -11.33 -5.18 8.68
CA ILE A 87 -10.97 -4.84 7.31
C ILE A 87 -12.24 -4.62 6.49
N THR A 88 -12.35 -3.45 5.85
CA THR A 88 -13.44 -3.11 4.94
C THR A 88 -12.89 -2.92 3.54
N LEU A 89 -13.43 -3.65 2.56
CA LEU A 89 -13.05 -3.53 1.16
C LEU A 89 -14.02 -2.66 0.39
N ILE A 90 -13.50 -1.76 -0.44
CA ILE A 90 -14.24 -0.87 -1.32
C ILE A 90 -13.78 -1.14 -2.75
N ASN A 91 -14.68 -1.63 -3.60
CA ASN A 91 -14.40 -1.78 -5.02
C ASN A 91 -14.78 -0.51 -5.75
N ARG A 92 -13.79 0.22 -6.21
CA ARG A 92 -13.99 1.50 -6.88
C ARG A 92 -12.86 1.79 -7.84
N GLN A 93 -13.21 2.41 -8.95
CA GLN A 93 -12.24 3.12 -9.78
C GLN A 93 -11.78 4.42 -9.08
N VAL A 94 -10.58 4.76 -9.23
CA VAL A 94 -9.60 5.32 -8.37
C VAL A 94 -9.36 6.81 -8.68
N ASP A 95 -9.33 7.60 -7.70
CA ASP A 95 -8.95 8.99 -7.46
C ASP A 95 -9.98 9.79 -6.65
N ASP A 96 -11.05 9.13 -6.21
CA ASP A 96 -12.11 9.72 -5.40
C ASP A 96 -12.15 9.04 -4.02
N LEU A 97 -11.75 9.76 -2.99
CA LEU A 97 -11.80 9.32 -1.59
C LEU A 97 -12.96 9.98 -0.83
N SER A 98 -14.03 10.38 -1.53
CA SER A 98 -15.18 11.11 -0.97
C SER A 98 -15.94 10.36 0.13
N ASP A 99 -15.78 9.04 0.24
CA ASP A 99 -16.35 8.24 1.34
C ASP A 99 -15.67 8.52 2.69
N PHE A 100 -14.52 9.16 2.67
CA PHE A 100 -13.77 9.44 3.88
C PHE A 100 -13.87 10.92 4.25
N GLU A 101 -14.19 11.16 5.51
CA GLU A 101 -14.24 12.50 6.07
C GLU A 101 -12.85 13.14 6.12
N ASP A 102 -12.81 14.46 6.09
CA ASP A 102 -11.58 15.22 6.31
C ASP A 102 -10.96 14.86 7.66
N ASN A 103 -9.62 14.75 7.69
CA ASN A 103 -8.87 14.48 8.92
C ASN A 103 -9.35 13.20 9.67
N SER A 104 -9.67 12.16 8.95
CA SER A 104 -10.23 10.92 9.52
C SER A 104 -9.25 9.75 9.56
N MET A 105 -8.14 9.80 8.82
CA MET A 105 -7.16 8.71 8.71
C MET A 105 -5.87 9.03 9.44
N ASP A 106 -5.28 8.02 10.07
CA ASP A 106 -3.96 8.09 10.71
C ASP A 106 -2.85 7.69 9.76
N LEU A 107 -3.14 6.76 8.82
CA LEU A 107 -2.18 6.26 7.82
C LEU A 107 -2.87 6.06 6.48
N VAL A 108 -2.21 6.46 5.40
CA VAL A 108 -2.58 6.11 4.02
C VAL A 108 -1.37 5.48 3.33
N LEU A 109 -1.57 4.32 2.71
CA LEU A 109 -0.57 3.65 1.88
C LEU A 109 -0.82 3.93 0.40
N LEU A 110 0.21 4.33 -0.33
CA LEU A 110 0.25 4.44 -1.79
C LEU A 110 1.39 3.57 -2.33
N TYR A 111 1.18 2.25 -2.28
CA TYR A 111 2.20 1.29 -2.66
C TYR A 111 1.97 0.80 -4.08
N ASP A 112 2.96 0.99 -4.94
CA ASP A 112 2.96 0.56 -6.36
C ASP A 112 1.78 1.08 -7.20
N VAL A 113 1.20 2.23 -6.86
CA VAL A 113 0.02 2.81 -7.53
C VAL A 113 0.31 4.10 -8.28
N LEU A 114 1.33 4.85 -7.88
CA LEU A 114 1.58 6.21 -8.38
C LEU A 114 2.09 6.27 -9.82
N HIS A 115 2.59 5.16 -10.35
CA HIS A 115 3.05 5.06 -11.73
C HIS A 115 1.89 4.83 -12.73
N ALA A 116 0.72 4.36 -12.26
CA ALA A 116 -0.36 3.84 -13.11
C ALA A 116 -1.11 4.90 -13.93
N GLY A 117 -0.88 6.20 -13.73
CA GLY A 117 -1.59 7.21 -14.50
C GLY A 117 -1.34 8.65 -14.07
N THR A 118 -2.20 9.55 -14.53
CA THR A 118 -2.16 10.99 -14.19
C THR A 118 -2.92 11.33 -12.91
N GLY A 119 -3.69 10.39 -12.38
CA GLY A 119 -4.52 10.60 -11.18
C GLY A 119 -3.74 10.81 -9.88
N LYS A 120 -2.43 10.57 -9.87
CA LYS A 120 -1.59 10.71 -8.66
C LYS A 120 -1.69 12.10 -8.01
N TYR A 121 -1.83 13.16 -8.79
CA TYR A 121 -1.89 14.53 -8.28
C TYR A 121 -3.17 14.78 -7.47
N LYS A 122 -4.31 14.35 -8.00
CA LYS A 122 -5.57 14.38 -7.27
C LYS A 122 -5.53 13.45 -6.06
N LEU A 123 -4.87 12.31 -6.20
CA LEU A 123 -4.69 11.37 -5.10
C LEU A 123 -3.86 11.97 -3.95
N TYR A 124 -2.82 12.78 -4.24
CA TYR A 124 -2.09 13.51 -3.20
C TYR A 124 -3.00 14.53 -2.48
N GLU A 125 -3.82 15.28 -3.21
CA GLU A 125 -4.78 16.25 -2.65
C GLU A 125 -5.79 15.54 -1.74
N GLU A 126 -6.42 14.48 -2.21
CA GLU A 126 -7.40 13.70 -1.46
C GLU A 126 -6.75 12.98 -0.25
N THR A 127 -5.57 12.40 -0.41
CA THR A 127 -4.82 11.81 0.70
C THR A 127 -4.52 12.85 1.78
N ARG A 128 -4.11 14.06 1.38
CA ARG A 128 -3.90 15.15 2.32
C ARG A 128 -5.19 15.57 3.01
N ARG A 129 -6.31 15.60 2.30
CA ARG A 129 -7.62 15.94 2.87
C ARG A 129 -8.03 14.97 3.97
N ILE A 130 -7.96 13.66 3.71
CA ILE A 130 -8.44 12.63 4.63
C ILE A 130 -7.48 12.33 5.79
N LEU A 131 -6.17 12.55 5.64
CA LEU A 131 -5.23 12.37 6.73
C LEU A 131 -5.45 13.41 7.83
N LYS A 132 -5.35 13.00 9.08
CA LYS A 132 -5.29 13.91 10.25
C LYS A 132 -4.05 14.81 10.16
N PRO A 133 -4.04 15.99 10.78
CA PRO A 133 -2.79 16.70 11.03
C PRO A 133 -1.80 15.76 11.74
N GLY A 134 -0.55 15.69 11.26
CA GLY A 134 0.42 14.70 11.74
C GLY A 134 0.20 13.26 11.28
N GLY A 135 -0.87 12.98 10.55
CA GLY A 135 -1.12 11.65 9.96
C GLY A 135 -0.09 11.30 8.88
N CYS A 136 0.19 10.03 8.72
CA CYS A 136 1.27 9.51 7.87
C CYS A 136 0.76 9.13 6.48
N LEU A 137 1.43 9.64 5.45
CA LEU A 137 1.42 9.09 4.10
C LEU A 137 2.66 8.21 3.92
N SER A 138 2.46 6.93 3.64
CA SER A 138 3.55 6.00 3.31
C SER A 138 3.50 5.63 1.82
N VAL A 139 4.64 5.73 1.15
CA VAL A 139 4.76 5.57 -0.30
C VAL A 139 5.83 4.55 -0.64
N LEU A 140 5.50 3.56 -1.48
CA LEU A 140 6.47 2.68 -2.11
C LEU A 140 6.69 3.13 -3.56
N PRO A 141 7.77 3.86 -3.85
CA PRO A 141 8.04 4.41 -5.16
C PRO A 141 8.77 3.38 -6.05
N VAL A 142 8.02 2.48 -6.65
CA VAL A 142 8.51 1.50 -7.63
C VAL A 142 8.22 1.94 -9.08
N HIS A 143 8.71 1.20 -10.05
CA HIS A 143 8.50 1.45 -11.49
C HIS A 143 8.80 2.89 -11.93
N LEU A 144 9.81 3.52 -11.35
CA LEU A 144 10.17 4.94 -11.56
C LEU A 144 10.38 5.33 -13.02
N GLY A 145 10.69 4.39 -13.91
CA GLY A 145 10.79 4.62 -15.35
C GLY A 145 9.44 4.78 -16.08
N ASN A 146 8.33 4.51 -15.40
CA ASN A 146 6.98 4.52 -15.98
C ASN A 146 6.09 5.66 -15.47
N TRP A 147 6.60 6.51 -14.61
CA TRP A 147 5.83 7.59 -14.01
C TRP A 147 5.42 8.64 -15.05
N ARG A 148 4.40 9.42 -14.73
CA ARG A 148 3.89 10.49 -15.61
C ARG A 148 3.98 11.83 -14.91
N ASP A 149 4.35 12.87 -15.68
CA ASP A 149 4.30 14.25 -15.23
C ASP A 149 2.86 14.81 -15.26
N ARG A 150 2.69 16.08 -14.87
CA ARG A 150 1.38 16.76 -14.83
C ARG A 150 0.70 16.85 -16.21
N GLN A 151 1.48 16.79 -17.30
CA GLN A 151 0.99 16.78 -18.67
C GLN A 151 0.66 15.35 -19.16
N GLY A 152 0.82 14.33 -18.32
CA GLY A 152 0.60 12.92 -18.65
C GLY A 152 1.72 12.28 -19.47
N LYS A 153 2.83 13.00 -19.68
CA LYS A 153 3.99 12.48 -20.41
C LYS A 153 4.79 11.51 -19.54
N LYS A 154 5.12 10.36 -20.11
CA LYS A 154 5.99 9.37 -19.45
C LYS A 154 7.37 9.97 -19.18
N LYS A 155 7.83 9.82 -17.95
CA LYS A 155 9.11 10.34 -17.48
C LYS A 155 9.74 9.39 -16.47
N THR A 156 11.06 9.27 -16.51
CA THR A 156 11.80 8.58 -15.44
C THR A 156 11.96 9.53 -14.26
N TYR A 157 11.52 9.07 -13.10
CA TYR A 157 11.67 9.77 -11.82
C TYR A 157 12.84 9.18 -11.03
N SER A 158 13.46 10.00 -10.22
CA SER A 158 14.30 9.57 -9.09
C SER A 158 13.47 9.57 -7.80
N ARG A 159 13.92 8.85 -6.78
CA ARG A 159 13.28 8.90 -5.44
C ARG A 159 13.24 10.34 -4.89
N LYS A 160 14.30 11.11 -5.13
CA LYS A 160 14.35 12.53 -4.74
C LYS A 160 13.23 13.34 -5.40
N GLN A 161 12.98 13.15 -6.69
CA GLN A 161 11.90 13.84 -7.39
C GLN A 161 10.51 13.43 -6.88
N VAL A 162 10.32 12.15 -6.52
CA VAL A 162 9.09 11.71 -5.86
C VAL A 162 8.91 12.42 -4.52
N MET A 163 9.95 12.48 -3.71
CA MET A 163 9.93 13.17 -2.42
C MET A 163 9.57 14.65 -2.58
N GLU A 164 10.25 15.35 -3.48
CA GLU A 164 10.02 16.76 -3.76
C GLU A 164 8.59 17.01 -4.26
N GLU A 165 8.08 16.17 -5.16
CA GLU A 165 6.71 16.25 -5.69
C GLU A 165 5.66 16.09 -4.56
N ILE A 166 5.84 15.13 -3.66
CA ILE A 166 4.90 14.91 -2.53
C ILE A 166 4.95 16.08 -1.55
N GLN A 167 6.12 16.65 -1.29
CA GLN A 167 6.27 17.81 -0.40
C GLN A 167 5.55 19.05 -0.95
N GLU A 168 5.43 19.23 -2.27
CA GLU A 168 4.64 20.32 -2.88
C GLU A 168 3.15 20.27 -2.48
N TYR A 169 2.66 19.09 -2.07
CA TYR A 169 1.26 18.90 -1.61
C TYR A 169 1.07 19.07 -0.09
N GLY A 170 2.05 19.65 0.60
CA GLY A 170 1.94 19.98 2.04
C GLY A 170 2.22 18.79 2.95
N PHE A 171 3.16 17.95 2.56
CA PHE A 171 3.70 16.88 3.37
C PHE A 171 5.16 17.15 3.75
N SER A 172 5.57 16.71 4.92
CA SER A 172 6.97 16.73 5.35
C SER A 172 7.56 15.33 5.32
N TYR A 173 8.64 15.12 4.57
CA TYR A 173 9.36 13.84 4.59
C TYR A 173 10.02 13.61 5.95
N VAL A 174 9.78 12.46 6.56
CA VAL A 174 10.27 12.14 7.92
C VAL A 174 11.18 10.93 7.97
N GLY A 175 11.38 10.25 6.85
CA GLY A 175 12.31 9.14 6.80
C GLY A 175 11.82 7.96 5.96
N THR A 176 12.59 6.89 6.01
CA THR A 176 12.32 5.65 5.28
C THR A 176 12.33 4.48 6.27
N CYS A 177 11.30 3.66 6.23
CA CYS A 177 11.33 2.33 6.84
C CYS A 177 11.82 1.30 5.82
N SER A 178 12.59 0.34 6.27
CA SER A 178 13.22 -0.66 5.40
C SER A 178 13.11 -2.03 6.02
N GLN A 179 12.29 -2.86 5.41
CA GLN A 179 12.11 -4.28 5.75
C GLN A 179 12.09 -5.11 4.47
N LYS A 180 12.09 -6.42 4.59
CA LYS A 180 11.78 -7.26 3.44
C LYS A 180 10.38 -6.96 2.95
N GLY A 181 10.20 -6.84 1.64
CA GLY A 181 8.95 -6.45 1.04
C GLY A 181 8.46 -7.43 -0.01
N VAL A 182 7.19 -7.36 -0.31
CA VAL A 182 6.54 -8.14 -1.37
C VAL A 182 6.43 -7.27 -2.62
N HIS A 183 6.93 -7.77 -3.73
CA HIS A 183 6.79 -7.12 -5.02
C HIS A 183 6.42 -8.14 -6.11
N TRP A 184 5.48 -7.75 -6.97
CA TRP A 184 5.03 -8.53 -8.10
C TRP A 184 5.64 -7.99 -9.39
N GLU A 185 6.47 -8.76 -10.07
CA GLU A 185 7.26 -8.26 -11.19
C GLU A 185 6.46 -7.85 -12.43
N LYS A 186 5.32 -8.48 -12.72
CA LYS A 186 4.66 -8.27 -14.00
C LYS A 186 3.23 -7.78 -13.87
N CYS A 187 2.29 -8.62 -13.67
CA CYS A 187 0.89 -8.23 -13.70
C CYS A 187 0.18 -8.75 -12.45
N HIS A 188 -0.48 -7.85 -11.75
CA HIS A 188 -1.16 -8.12 -10.49
C HIS A 188 -2.56 -8.74 -10.71
N THR A 189 -2.68 -9.75 -11.56
CA THR A 189 -3.93 -10.46 -11.72
C THR A 189 -3.81 -11.92 -11.33
N LEU A 190 -4.77 -12.43 -10.56
CA LEU A 190 -4.86 -13.85 -10.21
C LEU A 190 -4.80 -14.79 -11.44
N TYR A 191 -5.27 -14.30 -12.60
CA TYR A 191 -5.18 -15.04 -13.84
C TYR A 191 -3.74 -15.45 -14.19
N TYR A 192 -2.79 -14.53 -14.06
CA TYR A 192 -1.38 -14.82 -14.35
C TYR A 192 -0.73 -15.65 -13.26
N ILE A 193 -1.11 -15.46 -12.01
CA ILE A 193 -0.64 -16.28 -10.88
C ILE A 193 -1.03 -17.74 -11.10
N HIS A 194 -2.29 -18.02 -11.40
CA HIS A 194 -2.78 -19.37 -11.66
C HIS A 194 -2.16 -20.02 -12.88
N LYS A 195 -1.69 -19.22 -13.85
CA LYS A 195 -0.94 -19.75 -15.01
C LYS A 195 0.54 -20.00 -14.74
N GLY A 196 1.05 -19.66 -13.56
CA GLY A 196 2.46 -19.77 -13.25
C GLY A 196 3.37 -18.83 -14.08
N THR A 197 2.79 -17.75 -14.63
CA THR A 197 3.51 -16.79 -15.48
C THR A 197 3.99 -15.56 -14.72
N ILE A 198 3.64 -15.45 -13.43
CA ILE A 198 4.11 -14.40 -12.53
C ILE A 198 5.05 -15.02 -11.52
N THR A 199 6.21 -14.43 -11.40
CA THR A 199 7.12 -14.64 -10.30
C THR A 199 6.86 -13.58 -9.24
N PHE A 200 6.78 -14.06 -8.03
CA PHE A 200 6.71 -13.29 -6.81
C PHE A 200 8.08 -13.34 -6.15
N ASP A 201 8.55 -12.19 -5.73
CA ASP A 201 9.79 -12.10 -4.95
C ASP A 201 9.51 -11.43 -3.61
N ILE A 202 10.00 -12.06 -2.53
CA ILE A 202 10.22 -11.34 -1.29
C ILE A 202 11.55 -10.63 -1.45
N LEU A 203 11.48 -9.33 -1.65
CA LEU A 203 12.62 -8.49 -1.83
C LEU A 203 13.48 -8.49 -0.55
N GLU A 204 14.80 -8.53 -0.71
CA GLU A 204 15.71 -8.44 0.44
C GLU A 204 15.48 -7.14 1.23
N LYS A 205 15.09 -6.07 0.53
CA LYS A 205 14.82 -4.77 1.13
C LYS A 205 13.82 -3.96 0.32
N VAL A 206 12.79 -3.46 0.99
CA VAL A 206 11.88 -2.45 0.47
C VAL A 206 12.06 -1.18 1.28
N ASP A 207 12.29 -0.07 0.59
CA ASP A 207 12.40 1.25 1.21
C ASP A 207 11.10 2.02 0.97
N VAL A 208 10.23 2.07 1.95
CA VAL A 208 9.02 2.91 1.91
C VAL A 208 9.33 4.29 2.48
N MET A 209 8.89 5.32 1.78
CA MET A 209 9.09 6.72 2.15
C MET A 209 7.90 7.20 2.97
N ASN A 210 8.16 7.76 4.14
CA ASN A 210 7.12 8.24 5.05
C ASN A 210 7.10 9.76 5.12
N PHE A 211 5.89 10.30 5.11
CA PHE A 211 5.62 11.72 5.14
C PHE A 211 4.53 12.02 6.15
N LEU A 212 4.65 13.11 6.88
CA LEU A 212 3.58 13.59 7.76
C LEU A 212 2.84 14.76 7.10
N LYS A 213 1.53 14.79 7.28
CA LYS A 213 0.70 15.93 6.89
C LYS A 213 1.01 17.11 7.79
N ASN A 214 1.36 18.26 7.17
CA ASN A 214 1.58 19.55 7.85
C ASN A 214 0.27 20.15 8.34
#